data_74eeccfc462fb1649e4e7288c5965425
#
_entry.id   74eeccfc462fb1649e4e7288c5965425
#
_cell.length_a   1.000
_cell.length_b   1.000
_cell.length_c   1.000
_cell.angle_alpha   90.00
_cell.angle_beta   90.00
_cell.angle_gamma   90.00
#
_symmetry.space_group_name_H-M   'P 1'
#
loop_
_entity.id
_entity.type
_entity.pdbx_description
1 polymer ?
#
loop_
_entity_poly.entity_id
_entity_poly.type
_entity_poly.pdbx_seq_one_letter_code
_entity_poly.pdbx_strand_id
1 'polypeptide(L)'
;MDKVIFLDIDGVLNTKWWYTQMDRNTPKDKYGYTFDPRSVANLKKIIDETGADIVISSSWKSFGLSELEEMWQNRELPGKLIDITPNSVSDEMLLNVK
;
A
#
# COMPACT_ATOMS: atom_id res chain seq x y z
N MET A 1 -19.09 6.67 1.56
CA MET A 1 -17.97 5.73 1.29
C MET A 1 -18.44 4.33 1.64
N ASP A 2 -18.63 3.54 0.64
CA ASP A 2 -19.27 2.25 0.82
C ASP A 2 -18.30 1.07 0.74
N LYS A 3 -17.13 1.30 0.17
CA LYS A 3 -16.17 0.22 -0.06
C LYS A 3 -14.78 0.63 0.36
N VAL A 4 -14.10 -0.29 1.01
CA VAL A 4 -12.73 -0.08 1.50
C VAL A 4 -11.90 -1.30 1.14
N ILE A 5 -10.67 -1.04 0.70
CA ILE A 5 -9.68 -2.10 0.49
C ILE A 5 -8.67 -2.01 1.64
N PHE A 6 -8.53 -3.11 2.38
CA PHE A 6 -7.45 -3.23 3.36
C PHE A 6 -6.23 -3.74 2.61
N LEU A 7 -5.27 -2.87 2.39
CA LEU A 7 -4.16 -3.14 1.49
C LEU A 7 -2.88 -3.45 2.27
N ASP A 8 -2.32 -4.62 1.97
CA ASP A 8 -0.97 -4.96 2.40
C ASP A 8 -0.01 -4.49 1.30
N ILE A 9 1.15 -3.98 1.69
CA ILE A 9 2.13 -3.48 0.73
C ILE A 9 3.19 -4.52 0.43
N ASP A 10 3.77 -5.12 1.48
CA ASP A 10 4.84 -6.10 1.30
C ASP A 10 4.30 -7.36 0.65
N GLY A 11 4.92 -7.77 -0.44
CA GLY A 11 4.49 -8.94 -1.19
C GLY A 11 3.35 -8.67 -2.16
N VAL A 12 2.68 -7.52 -2.06
CA VAL A 12 1.56 -7.15 -2.93
C VAL A 12 1.97 -6.07 -3.92
N LEU A 13 2.47 -4.95 -3.42
CA LEU A 13 2.96 -3.86 -4.26
C LEU A 13 4.46 -3.94 -4.50
N ASN A 14 5.22 -4.43 -3.54
CA ASN A 14 6.66 -4.67 -3.70
C ASN A 14 6.90 -6.18 -3.75
N THR A 15 6.92 -6.73 -4.94
CA THR A 15 6.99 -8.18 -5.17
C THR A 15 8.44 -8.66 -5.37
N LYS A 16 8.65 -9.95 -5.15
CA LYS A 16 9.97 -10.55 -5.43
C LYS A 16 10.34 -10.42 -6.89
N TRP A 17 9.37 -10.59 -7.78
CA TRP A 17 9.63 -10.43 -9.21
C TRP A 17 10.15 -9.05 -9.52
N TRP A 18 9.53 -8.00 -8.95
CA TRP A 18 9.94 -6.62 -9.17
C TRP A 18 11.37 -6.39 -8.70
N TYR A 19 11.73 -6.94 -7.54
CA TYR A 19 13.10 -6.83 -7.04
C TYR A 19 14.11 -7.46 -8.00
N THR A 20 13.74 -8.52 -8.71
CA THR A 20 14.65 -9.13 -9.69
C THR A 20 14.82 -8.28 -10.95
N GLN A 21 13.90 -7.33 -11.19
CA GLN A 21 13.97 -6.43 -12.35
C GLN A 21 14.72 -5.14 -12.05
N MET A 22 15.00 -4.87 -10.79
CA MET A 22 15.64 -3.62 -10.37
C MET A 22 17.12 -3.62 -10.69
N ASP A 23 17.63 -2.43 -11.03
CA ASP A 23 19.04 -2.18 -11.18
C ASP A 23 19.36 -0.82 -10.57
N ARG A 24 20.60 -0.35 -10.76
CA ARG A 24 21.02 0.93 -10.19
C ARG A 24 20.28 2.15 -10.75
N ASN A 25 19.57 1.97 -11.86
CA ASN A 25 18.81 3.03 -12.49
C ASN A 25 17.35 3.04 -12.05
N THR A 26 16.92 2.05 -11.27
CA THR A 26 15.54 1.97 -10.79
C THR A 26 15.26 3.14 -9.87
N PRO A 27 14.19 3.93 -10.11
CA PRO A 27 13.86 5.06 -9.27
C PRO A 27 13.58 4.66 -7.83
N LYS A 28 14.00 5.53 -6.91
CA LYS A 28 13.66 5.35 -5.50
C LYS A 28 13.50 6.72 -4.84
N ASP A 29 12.77 6.75 -3.74
CA ASP A 29 12.59 7.95 -2.93
C ASP A 29 12.97 7.64 -1.49
N LYS A 30 12.59 8.49 -0.54
CA LYS A 30 12.93 8.28 0.87
C LYS A 30 12.31 7.02 1.47
N TYR A 31 11.32 6.44 0.80
CA TYR A 31 10.65 5.21 1.22
C TYR A 31 11.25 3.96 0.56
N GLY A 32 12.21 4.12 -0.33
CA GLY A 32 12.84 3.01 -1.05
C GLY A 32 12.44 2.97 -2.51
N TYR A 33 12.61 1.80 -3.11
CA TYR A 33 12.29 1.63 -4.53
C TYR A 33 10.79 1.73 -4.80
N THR A 34 10.45 2.13 -6.01
CA THR A 34 9.05 2.17 -6.45
C THR A 34 8.43 0.78 -6.44
N PHE A 35 7.09 0.74 -6.45
CA PHE A 35 6.36 -0.53 -6.41
C PHE A 35 6.31 -1.20 -7.77
N ASP A 36 5.98 -2.50 -7.77
CA ASP A 36 5.82 -3.29 -8.98
C ASP A 36 4.72 -2.67 -9.84
N PRO A 37 5.05 -2.23 -11.07
CA PRO A 37 4.07 -1.56 -11.92
C PRO A 37 2.89 -2.45 -12.30
N ARG A 38 3.09 -3.77 -12.33
CA ARG A 38 1.99 -4.71 -12.61
C ARG A 38 0.99 -4.73 -11.48
N SER A 39 1.48 -4.73 -10.24
CA SER A 39 0.63 -4.70 -9.06
C SER A 39 -0.10 -3.38 -8.94
N VAL A 40 0.57 -2.28 -9.23
CA VAL A 40 -0.05 -0.96 -9.22
C VAL A 40 -1.16 -0.88 -10.27
N ALA A 41 -0.92 -1.43 -11.46
CA ALA A 41 -1.94 -1.46 -12.51
C ALA A 41 -3.15 -2.29 -12.10
N ASN A 42 -2.93 -3.42 -11.44
CA ASN A 42 -4.02 -4.26 -10.95
C ASN A 42 -4.83 -3.54 -9.86
N LEU A 43 -4.15 -2.85 -8.96
CA LEU A 43 -4.82 -2.07 -7.93
C LEU A 43 -5.68 -0.97 -8.56
N LYS A 44 -5.15 -0.28 -9.56
CA LYS A 44 -5.88 0.75 -10.27
C LYS A 44 -7.17 0.18 -10.89
N LYS A 45 -7.07 -1.00 -11.49
CA LYS A 45 -8.22 -1.66 -12.10
C LYS A 45 -9.29 -1.96 -11.06
N ILE A 46 -8.90 -2.48 -9.91
CA ILE A 46 -9.84 -2.77 -8.83
C ILE A 46 -10.52 -1.49 -8.35
N ILE A 47 -9.76 -0.44 -8.17
CA ILE A 47 -10.30 0.85 -7.71
C ILE A 47 -11.24 1.45 -8.74
N ASP A 48 -10.88 1.41 -10.01
CA ASP A 48 -11.72 1.93 -11.08
C ASP A 48 -13.06 1.18 -11.17
N GLU A 49 -13.05 -0.12 -10.88
CA GLU A 49 -14.26 -0.94 -10.94
C GLU A 49 -15.12 -0.80 -9.69
N THR A 50 -14.55 -0.54 -8.53
CA THR A 50 -15.27 -0.57 -7.26
C THR A 50 -15.50 0.80 -6.64
N GLY A 51 -14.66 1.79 -6.98
CA GLY A 51 -14.68 3.08 -6.31
C GLY A 51 -14.22 3.02 -4.85
N ALA A 52 -13.51 1.97 -4.46
CA ALA A 52 -13.11 1.78 -3.09
C ALA A 52 -12.00 2.74 -2.65
N ASP A 53 -12.04 3.11 -1.37
CA ASP A 53 -10.94 3.83 -0.73
C ASP A 53 -9.98 2.81 -0.11
N ILE A 54 -8.80 3.27 0.29
CA ILE A 54 -7.73 2.39 0.75
C ILE A 54 -7.41 2.63 2.21
N VAL A 55 -7.30 1.54 2.96
CA VAL A 55 -6.76 1.54 4.33
C VAL A 55 -5.53 0.65 4.33
N ILE A 56 -4.40 1.19 4.78
CA ILE A 56 -3.16 0.42 4.84
C ILE A 56 -3.17 -0.46 6.07
N SER A 57 -2.93 -1.76 5.89
CA SER A 57 -2.90 -2.74 6.97
C SER A 57 -1.60 -3.55 6.97
N SER A 58 -0.48 -2.91 6.64
CA SER A 58 0.83 -3.57 6.61
C SER A 58 1.77 -2.91 7.60
N SER A 59 2.98 -3.45 7.72
CA SER A 59 4.02 -2.85 8.57
C SER A 59 4.35 -1.41 8.17
N TRP A 60 4.05 -1.02 6.93
CA TRP A 60 4.25 0.34 6.45
C TRP A 60 3.41 1.37 7.21
N LYS A 61 2.37 0.91 7.91
CA LYS A 61 1.55 1.82 8.74
C LYS A 61 2.34 2.52 9.82
N SER A 62 3.53 2.01 10.17
CA SER A 62 4.41 2.67 11.14
C SER A 62 4.93 4.02 10.66
N PHE A 63 4.89 4.31 9.37
CA PHE A 63 5.22 5.64 8.85
C PHE A 63 4.18 6.70 9.25
N GLY A 64 2.96 6.29 9.53
CA GLY A 64 1.85 7.18 9.81
C GLY A 64 1.10 7.60 8.56
N LEU A 65 -0.15 8.00 8.76
CA LEU A 65 -1.04 8.32 7.63
C LEU A 65 -0.52 9.46 6.78
N SER A 66 -0.04 10.53 7.40
CA SER A 66 0.44 11.71 6.64
C SER A 66 1.60 11.36 5.73
N GLU A 67 2.55 10.58 6.22
CA GLU A 67 3.70 10.16 5.42
C GLU A 67 3.26 9.28 4.26
N LEU A 68 2.35 8.34 4.52
CA LEU A 68 1.87 7.44 3.48
C LEU A 68 1.03 8.17 2.44
N GLU A 69 0.24 9.17 2.85
CA GLU A 69 -0.48 10.00 1.90
C GLU A 69 0.46 10.77 0.99
N GLU A 70 1.52 11.32 1.55
CA GLU A 70 2.54 12.01 0.77
C GLU A 70 3.19 11.08 -0.25
N MET A 71 3.57 9.87 0.20
CA MET A 71 4.13 8.86 -0.69
C MET A 71 3.15 8.51 -1.82
N TRP A 72 1.89 8.31 -1.46
CA TRP A 72 0.85 7.94 -2.42
C TRP A 72 0.73 8.97 -3.53
N GLN A 73 0.73 10.25 -3.16
CA GLN A 73 0.65 11.33 -4.12
C GLN A 73 1.93 11.48 -4.93
N ASN A 74 3.08 11.39 -4.29
CA ASN A 74 4.37 11.55 -4.97
C ASN A 74 4.63 10.44 -5.98
N ARG A 75 4.16 9.24 -5.69
CA ARG A 75 4.31 8.10 -6.60
C ARG A 75 3.14 7.96 -7.56
N GLU A 76 2.19 8.88 -7.50
CA GLU A 76 0.99 8.88 -8.37
C GLU A 76 0.26 7.54 -8.33
N LEU A 77 0.10 7.00 -7.12
CA LEU A 77 -0.56 5.72 -6.93
C LEU A 77 -2.09 5.88 -7.03
N PRO A 78 -2.79 4.82 -7.47
CA PRO A 78 -4.23 4.92 -7.69
C PRO A 78 -5.02 4.96 -6.39
N GLY A 79 -6.20 5.57 -6.44
CA GLY A 79 -7.14 5.58 -5.35
C GLY A 79 -6.84 6.61 -4.28
N LYS A 80 -7.62 6.57 -3.22
CA LYS A 80 -7.49 7.50 -2.11
C LYS A 80 -7.17 6.74 -0.83
N LEU A 81 -6.06 7.13 -0.21
CA LEU A 81 -5.65 6.58 1.07
C LEU A 81 -6.37 7.35 2.17
N ILE A 82 -7.24 6.69 2.92
CA ILE A 82 -8.07 7.36 3.92
C ILE A 82 -7.66 7.06 5.36
N ASP A 83 -6.97 5.94 5.60
CA ASP A 83 -6.63 5.57 6.95
C ASP A 83 -5.56 4.48 6.97
N ILE A 84 -5.10 4.19 8.16
CA ILE A 84 -4.22 3.06 8.44
C ILE A 84 -4.79 2.31 9.64
N THR A 85 -4.54 1.01 9.72
CA THR A 85 -5.00 0.25 10.88
C THR A 85 -4.11 0.57 12.07
N PRO A 86 -4.67 0.70 13.29
CA PRO A 86 -3.87 0.94 14.48
C PRO A 86 -2.97 -0.24 14.79
N ASN A 87 -1.72 0.04 15.17
CA ASN A 87 -0.75 -1.02 15.42
C ASN A 87 -1.19 -1.95 16.55
N SER A 88 -1.45 -1.39 17.71
CA SER A 88 -1.75 -2.20 18.88
C SER A 88 -3.12 -2.88 18.78
N VAL A 89 -4.10 -2.16 18.26
CA VAL A 89 -5.45 -2.70 18.15
C VAL A 89 -5.50 -3.82 17.13
N SER A 90 -4.81 -3.67 16.00
CA SER A 90 -4.77 -4.73 14.99
C SER A 90 -4.18 -6.01 15.53
N ASP A 91 -3.10 -5.89 16.27
CA ASP A 91 -2.42 -7.06 16.81
C ASP A 91 -3.31 -7.78 17.83
N GLU A 92 -3.98 -7.03 18.68
CA GLU A 92 -4.91 -7.61 19.63
C GLU A 92 -6.08 -8.29 18.94
N MET A 93 -6.62 -7.67 17.92
CA MET A 93 -7.74 -8.24 17.19
C MET A 93 -7.33 -9.54 16.49
N LEU A 94 -6.14 -9.60 15.94
CA LEU A 94 -5.65 -10.82 15.33
C LEU A 94 -5.51 -11.96 16.34
N LEU A 95 -5.09 -11.65 17.55
CA LEU A 95 -5.01 -12.63 18.61
C LEU A 95 -6.37 -13.10 19.05
N ASN A 96 -7.32 -12.20 19.13
CA ASN A 96 -8.67 -12.52 19.63
C ASN A 96 -9.50 -13.31 18.62
N VAL A 97 -9.22 -13.15 17.36
CA VAL A 97 -9.95 -13.86 16.32
C VAL A 97 -9.64 -15.35 16.33
N LYS A 98 -8.53 -15.70 16.90
CA LYS A 98 -8.16 -17.10 17.00
C LYS A 98 -8.99 -17.83 18.05
#